data_3b33cee146e9e6bf1b037112c473ac40
#
_entry.id   3b33cee146e9e6bf1b037112c473ac40
#
_cell.length_a   1.000
_cell.length_b   1.000
_cell.length_c   1.000
_cell.angle_alpha   90.00
_cell.angle_beta   90.00
_cell.angle_gamma   90.00
#
_symmetry.space_group_name_H-M   'P 1'
#
loop_
_entity.id
_entity.type
_entity.pdbx_description
1 polymer ?
#
loop_
_entity_poly.entity_id
_entity_poly.type
_entity_poly.pdbx_seq_one_letter_code
_entity_poly.pdbx_strand_id
1 'polypeptide(L)'
;MELRHLRYFLAVAEELNFSRAAERLHIAQPPLSQQIRQLEDELGLQLLERGSRPLRLTEAGSFFRTEARQILATIDDAVVGTRRIGRGQTGWLGVSYVTSAMSTPIQPALRRFHAEHPNVAVLLFEMLAAEQEAALLDRRVHVGFLRSTFDHEQLVEELLYDDPVLVAVPSDHRLAQRVAMRIAELAGEPIVLYGTRSIESGLVLSMFHSGGIEPEVAFQVQHAETALGLVAAGMGLTLAAASFSHAPRTGVQFVPLEPAPCLPMRIVYRLHERSPAVLAFLKIVREEVSKRAGASARIGNEGAL
;
A
#
# COMPACT_ATOMS: atom_id res chain seq x y z
N MET A 1 -27.36 5.44 -22.40
CA MET A 1 -26.00 5.11 -21.95
C MET A 1 -25.98 3.68 -21.41
N GLU A 2 -24.99 2.87 -21.75
CA GLU A 2 -24.81 1.48 -21.31
C GLU A 2 -23.45 1.33 -20.63
N LEU A 3 -23.28 0.26 -19.82
CA LEU A 3 -22.02 -0.02 -19.14
C LEU A 3 -20.81 -0.18 -20.07
N ARG A 4 -21.06 -0.67 -21.30
CA ARG A 4 -20.00 -0.78 -22.31
C ARG A 4 -19.46 0.60 -22.73
N HIS A 5 -20.29 1.64 -22.76
CA HIS A 5 -19.85 3.02 -23.05
C HIS A 5 -18.87 3.50 -22.01
N LEU A 6 -19.12 3.24 -20.71
CA LEU A 6 -18.21 3.59 -19.62
C LEU A 6 -16.86 2.85 -19.75
N ARG A 7 -16.89 1.53 -20.01
CA ARG A 7 -15.67 0.74 -20.19
C ARG A 7 -14.86 1.21 -21.40
N TYR A 8 -15.50 1.50 -22.50
CA TYR A 8 -14.86 1.98 -23.72
C TYR A 8 -14.26 3.35 -23.53
N PHE A 9 -15.00 4.26 -22.90
CA PHE A 9 -14.49 5.59 -22.57
C PHE A 9 -13.28 5.53 -21.65
N LEU A 10 -13.32 4.74 -20.57
CA LEU A 10 -12.18 4.57 -19.66
C LEU A 10 -10.94 4.04 -20.38
N ALA A 11 -11.08 3.05 -21.24
CA ALA A 11 -9.96 2.53 -22.02
C ALA A 11 -9.33 3.63 -22.89
N VAL A 12 -10.14 4.46 -23.56
CA VAL A 12 -9.64 5.57 -24.37
C VAL A 12 -9.01 6.67 -23.51
N ALA A 13 -9.61 6.98 -22.36
CA ALA A 13 -9.15 7.99 -21.41
C ALA A 13 -7.82 7.62 -20.73
N GLU A 14 -7.53 6.34 -20.55
CA GLU A 14 -6.29 5.82 -19.98
C GLU A 14 -5.18 5.72 -21.03
N GLU A 15 -5.50 5.23 -22.22
CA GLU A 15 -4.54 5.06 -23.30
C GLU A 15 -4.22 6.37 -24.03
N LEU A 16 -5.11 7.37 -23.98
CA LEU A 16 -5.08 8.59 -24.77
C LEU A 16 -4.81 8.30 -26.27
N ASN A 17 -5.26 7.15 -26.74
CA ASN A 17 -5.06 6.65 -28.10
C ASN A 17 -6.14 5.60 -28.45
N PHE A 18 -6.95 5.89 -29.47
CA PHE A 18 -8.03 5.01 -29.88
C PHE A 18 -7.59 3.62 -30.37
N SER A 19 -6.45 3.54 -31.07
CA SER A 19 -5.94 2.26 -31.60
C SER A 19 -5.47 1.37 -30.43
N ARG A 20 -4.69 1.90 -29.50
CA ARG A 20 -4.24 1.15 -28.32
C ARG A 20 -5.41 0.75 -27.42
N ALA A 21 -6.39 1.63 -27.23
CA ALA A 21 -7.59 1.31 -26.47
C ALA A 21 -8.40 0.19 -27.15
N ALA A 22 -8.52 0.20 -28.48
CA ALA A 22 -9.20 -0.85 -29.24
C ALA A 22 -8.47 -2.20 -29.14
N GLU A 23 -7.13 -2.20 -29.23
CA GLU A 23 -6.28 -3.39 -29.01
C GLU A 23 -6.49 -3.96 -27.60
N ARG A 24 -6.45 -3.12 -26.57
CA ARG A 24 -6.68 -3.51 -25.17
C ARG A 24 -8.07 -4.10 -24.94
N LEU A 25 -9.09 -3.60 -25.66
CA LEU A 25 -10.46 -4.06 -25.59
C LEU A 25 -10.75 -5.25 -26.52
N HIS A 26 -9.77 -5.68 -27.34
CA HIS A 26 -9.91 -6.74 -28.35
C HIS A 26 -11.04 -6.46 -29.36
N ILE A 27 -11.18 -5.20 -29.80
CA ILE A 27 -12.15 -4.77 -30.81
C ILE A 27 -11.47 -3.94 -31.90
N ALA A 28 -12.18 -3.71 -33.01
CA ALA A 28 -11.69 -2.79 -34.04
C ALA A 28 -11.87 -1.32 -33.61
N GLN A 29 -10.99 -0.44 -34.07
CA GLN A 29 -11.02 0.98 -33.70
C GLN A 29 -12.29 1.72 -34.20
N PRO A 30 -12.84 1.48 -35.41
CA PRO A 30 -14.04 2.18 -35.87
C PRO A 30 -15.26 2.04 -34.96
N PRO A 31 -15.67 0.82 -34.52
CA PRO A 31 -16.77 0.68 -33.57
C PRO A 31 -16.49 1.35 -32.22
N LEU A 32 -15.24 1.32 -31.70
CA LEU A 32 -14.90 2.05 -30.48
C LEU A 32 -15.15 3.55 -30.63
N SER A 33 -14.66 4.16 -31.71
CA SER A 33 -14.86 5.57 -31.99
C SER A 33 -16.33 5.94 -32.13
N GLN A 34 -17.15 5.08 -32.74
CA GLN A 34 -18.60 5.27 -32.85
C GLN A 34 -19.29 5.25 -31.49
N GLN A 35 -18.94 4.31 -30.61
CA GLN A 35 -19.53 4.22 -29.26
C GLN A 35 -19.15 5.41 -28.39
N ILE A 36 -17.93 5.95 -28.52
CA ILE A 36 -17.55 7.18 -27.81
C ILE A 36 -18.35 8.37 -28.32
N ARG A 37 -18.56 8.52 -29.63
CA ARG A 37 -19.40 9.59 -30.18
C ARG A 37 -20.82 9.47 -29.69
N GLN A 38 -21.39 8.27 -29.69
CA GLN A 38 -22.74 8.03 -29.17
C GLN A 38 -22.85 8.45 -27.70
N LEU A 39 -21.84 8.15 -26.89
CA LEU A 39 -21.80 8.58 -25.49
C LEU A 39 -21.74 10.12 -25.36
N GLU A 40 -20.88 10.78 -26.14
CA GLU A 40 -20.79 12.26 -26.17
C GLU A 40 -22.10 12.89 -26.63
N ASP A 41 -22.76 12.32 -27.66
CA ASP A 41 -24.06 12.79 -28.18
C ASP A 41 -25.16 12.63 -27.12
N GLU A 42 -25.21 11.51 -26.38
CA GLU A 42 -26.18 11.30 -25.30
C GLU A 42 -25.95 12.27 -24.11
N LEU A 43 -24.69 12.63 -23.82
CA LEU A 43 -24.34 13.60 -22.77
C LEU A 43 -24.51 15.05 -23.23
N GLY A 44 -24.60 15.29 -24.53
CA GLY A 44 -24.69 16.62 -25.11
C GLY A 44 -23.40 17.43 -25.06
N LEU A 45 -22.25 16.78 -24.80
CA LEU A 45 -20.94 17.45 -24.66
C LEU A 45 -19.79 16.54 -25.08
N GLN A 46 -18.64 17.14 -25.37
CA GLN A 46 -17.42 16.39 -25.72
C GLN A 46 -16.61 16.03 -24.48
N LEU A 47 -16.20 14.78 -24.40
CA LEU A 47 -15.32 14.24 -23.37
C LEU A 47 -13.85 14.24 -23.80
N LEU A 48 -13.60 14.26 -25.13
CA LEU A 48 -12.28 14.22 -25.74
C LEU A 48 -12.06 15.45 -26.63
N GLU A 49 -10.88 16.05 -26.59
CA GLU A 49 -10.50 17.15 -27.45
C GLU A 49 -10.28 16.63 -28.89
N ARG A 50 -11.17 16.99 -29.80
CA ARG A 50 -11.07 16.60 -31.22
C ARG A 50 -9.91 17.36 -31.89
N GLY A 51 -8.99 16.59 -32.51
CA GLY A 51 -7.86 17.16 -33.26
C GLY A 51 -6.58 17.40 -32.44
N SER A 52 -6.61 17.18 -31.14
CA SER A 52 -5.38 17.20 -30.34
C SER A 52 -4.47 16.00 -30.66
N ARG A 53 -3.17 16.24 -30.79
CA ARG A 53 -2.15 15.20 -30.89
C ARG A 53 -1.03 15.54 -29.90
N PRO A 54 -0.88 14.77 -28.81
CA PRO A 54 -1.64 13.58 -28.39
C PRO A 54 -3.10 13.89 -28.02
N LEU A 55 -3.97 12.87 -28.05
CA LEU A 55 -5.37 12.95 -27.61
C LEU A 55 -5.43 13.41 -26.15
N ARG A 56 -6.39 14.29 -25.83
CA ARG A 56 -6.57 14.82 -24.47
C ARG A 56 -8.02 14.71 -24.04
N LEU A 57 -8.22 14.66 -22.72
CA LEU A 57 -9.54 14.81 -22.12
C LEU A 57 -9.91 16.27 -21.99
N THR A 58 -11.19 16.58 -22.20
CA THR A 58 -11.78 17.85 -21.75
C THR A 58 -11.89 17.87 -20.22
N GLU A 59 -12.21 19.02 -19.63
CA GLU A 59 -12.54 19.10 -18.20
C GLU A 59 -13.72 18.16 -17.85
N ALA A 60 -14.78 18.18 -18.67
CA ALA A 60 -15.91 17.25 -18.55
C ALA A 60 -15.48 15.78 -18.69
N GLY A 61 -14.55 15.48 -19.61
CA GLY A 61 -13.98 14.15 -19.78
C GLY A 61 -13.16 13.70 -18.57
N SER A 62 -12.42 14.59 -17.95
CA SER A 62 -11.65 14.30 -16.73
C SER A 62 -12.57 14.01 -15.55
N PHE A 63 -13.62 14.80 -15.36
CA PHE A 63 -14.67 14.56 -14.37
C PHE A 63 -15.38 13.21 -14.64
N PHE A 64 -15.84 13.01 -15.88
CA PHE A 64 -16.58 11.80 -16.25
C PHE A 64 -15.73 10.53 -16.13
N ARG A 65 -14.39 10.60 -16.35
CA ARG A 65 -13.47 9.48 -16.12
C ARG A 65 -13.51 9.01 -14.66
N THR A 66 -13.51 9.95 -13.71
CA THR A 66 -13.57 9.63 -12.28
C THR A 66 -14.90 8.96 -11.93
N GLU A 67 -16.02 9.54 -12.37
CA GLU A 67 -17.35 9.01 -12.11
C GLU A 67 -17.59 7.64 -12.78
N ALA A 68 -17.20 7.48 -14.04
CA ALA A 68 -17.33 6.22 -14.77
C ALA A 68 -16.57 5.07 -14.09
N ARG A 69 -15.37 5.37 -13.55
CA ARG A 69 -14.57 4.38 -12.80
C ARG A 69 -15.29 3.96 -11.51
N GLN A 70 -15.86 4.91 -10.76
CA GLN A 70 -16.60 4.62 -9.54
C GLN A 70 -17.87 3.80 -9.81
N ILE A 71 -18.61 4.12 -10.88
CA ILE A 71 -19.81 3.38 -11.28
C ILE A 71 -19.47 1.92 -11.62
N LEU A 72 -18.44 1.69 -12.42
CA LEU A 72 -18.04 0.32 -12.78
C LEU A 72 -17.54 -0.46 -11.56
N ALA A 73 -16.78 0.16 -10.68
CA ALA A 73 -16.35 -0.46 -9.42
C ALA A 73 -17.54 -0.83 -8.53
N THR A 74 -18.56 0.03 -8.43
CA THR A 74 -19.80 -0.25 -7.68
C THR A 74 -20.54 -1.47 -8.25
N ILE A 75 -20.55 -1.63 -9.56
CA ILE A 75 -21.18 -2.79 -10.21
C ILE A 75 -20.40 -4.07 -9.94
N ASP A 76 -19.07 -4.02 -10.01
CA ASP A 76 -18.21 -5.16 -9.72
C ASP A 76 -18.37 -5.59 -8.25
N ASP A 77 -18.46 -4.65 -7.32
CA ASP A 77 -18.77 -4.91 -5.91
C ASP A 77 -20.13 -5.57 -5.72
N ALA A 78 -21.15 -5.10 -6.42
CA ALA A 78 -22.49 -5.68 -6.38
C ALA A 78 -22.51 -7.13 -6.90
N VAL A 79 -21.79 -7.40 -8.00
CA VAL A 79 -21.64 -8.76 -8.55
C VAL A 79 -20.90 -9.68 -7.57
N VAL A 80 -19.81 -9.21 -6.99
CA VAL A 80 -19.03 -9.96 -5.99
C VAL A 80 -19.88 -10.21 -4.74
N GLY A 81 -20.56 -9.19 -4.22
CA GLY A 81 -21.45 -9.30 -3.07
C GLY A 81 -22.58 -10.31 -3.29
N THR A 82 -23.26 -10.23 -4.44
CA THR A 82 -24.34 -11.16 -4.81
C THR A 82 -23.85 -12.61 -4.87
N ARG A 83 -22.70 -12.87 -5.51
CA ARG A 83 -22.11 -14.22 -5.56
C ARG A 83 -21.76 -14.77 -4.18
N ARG A 84 -21.39 -13.92 -3.23
CA ARG A 84 -21.03 -14.30 -1.85
C ARG A 84 -22.26 -14.61 -1.01
N ILE A 85 -23.31 -13.78 -1.14
CA ILE A 85 -24.61 -14.09 -0.50
C ILE A 85 -25.11 -15.46 -0.97
N GLY A 86 -25.00 -15.77 -2.26
CA GLY A 86 -25.32 -17.10 -2.79
C GLY A 86 -24.47 -18.25 -2.23
N ARG A 87 -23.34 -17.93 -1.57
CA ARG A 87 -22.48 -18.90 -0.87
C ARG A 87 -22.66 -18.86 0.66
N GLY A 88 -23.69 -18.19 1.18
CA GLY A 88 -23.96 -18.06 2.63
C GLY A 88 -23.06 -17.06 3.36
N GLN A 89 -22.35 -16.17 2.64
CA GLN A 89 -21.49 -15.13 3.24
C GLN A 89 -22.24 -13.80 3.32
N THR A 90 -22.13 -13.11 4.46
CA THR A 90 -22.85 -11.84 4.73
C THR A 90 -22.09 -10.58 4.31
N GLY A 91 -21.02 -10.70 3.53
CA GLY A 91 -20.22 -9.57 3.03
C GLY A 91 -18.77 -9.92 2.82
N TRP A 92 -17.96 -8.88 2.56
CA TRP A 92 -16.52 -9.04 2.41
C TRP A 92 -15.74 -7.82 2.91
N LEU A 93 -14.49 -8.06 3.30
CA LEU A 93 -13.52 -7.07 3.69
C LEU A 93 -12.29 -7.25 2.81
N GLY A 94 -12.00 -6.28 1.94
CA GLY A 94 -10.76 -6.21 1.18
C GLY A 94 -9.75 -5.35 1.93
N VAL A 95 -8.60 -5.92 2.24
CA VAL A 95 -7.49 -5.25 2.93
C VAL A 95 -6.26 -5.29 2.05
N SER A 96 -5.76 -4.12 1.66
CA SER A 96 -4.46 -3.98 1.03
C SER A 96 -3.39 -3.62 2.05
N TYR A 97 -2.15 -4.03 1.80
CA TYR A 97 -1.06 -3.77 2.74
C TYR A 97 0.30 -3.77 2.05
N VAL A 98 1.24 -3.00 2.59
CA VAL A 98 2.67 -3.16 2.28
C VAL A 98 3.24 -4.30 3.12
N THR A 99 4.23 -5.03 2.61
CA THR A 99 4.80 -6.23 3.26
C THR A 99 5.11 -6.02 4.74
N SER A 100 5.70 -4.88 5.11
CA SER A 100 6.05 -4.57 6.50
C SER A 100 4.86 -4.46 7.45
N ALA A 101 3.66 -4.24 6.93
CA ALA A 101 2.45 -4.12 7.74
C ALA A 101 2.01 -5.45 8.36
N MET A 102 2.32 -6.59 7.73
CA MET A 102 1.93 -7.92 8.23
C MET A 102 2.69 -8.36 9.48
N SER A 103 3.82 -7.74 9.81
CA SER A 103 4.59 -8.05 11.03
C SER A 103 4.15 -7.22 12.25
N THR A 104 2.92 -6.69 12.28
CA THR A 104 2.45 -5.65 13.20
C THR A 104 1.09 -5.98 13.81
N PRO A 105 0.43 -5.06 14.54
CA PRO A 105 -0.89 -5.30 15.12
C PRO A 105 -2.01 -5.68 14.13
N ILE A 106 -1.74 -5.66 12.83
CA ILE A 106 -2.71 -6.07 11.81
C ILE A 106 -3.06 -7.56 11.93
N GLN A 107 -2.08 -8.44 12.21
CA GLN A 107 -2.34 -9.87 12.37
C GLN A 107 -3.31 -10.18 13.53
N PRO A 108 -3.12 -9.66 14.76
CA PRO A 108 -4.11 -9.80 15.84
C PRO A 108 -5.48 -9.24 15.46
N ALA A 109 -5.54 -8.09 14.78
CA ALA A 109 -6.79 -7.50 14.33
C ALA A 109 -7.52 -8.39 13.31
N LEU A 110 -6.82 -8.94 12.32
CA LEU A 110 -7.38 -9.88 11.34
C LEU A 110 -7.87 -11.16 12.01
N ARG A 111 -7.09 -11.74 12.93
CA ARG A 111 -7.48 -12.94 13.68
C ARG A 111 -8.76 -12.70 14.49
N ARG A 112 -8.82 -11.58 15.20
CA ARG A 112 -9.98 -11.21 16.00
C ARG A 112 -11.20 -10.94 15.12
N PHE A 113 -11.04 -10.20 14.04
CA PHE A 113 -12.11 -9.91 13.09
C PHE A 113 -12.69 -11.20 12.49
N HIS A 114 -11.82 -12.14 12.08
CA HIS A 114 -12.26 -13.42 11.54
C HIS A 114 -13.05 -14.24 12.56
N ALA A 115 -12.64 -14.23 13.85
CA ALA A 115 -13.34 -14.92 14.92
C ALA A 115 -14.71 -14.28 15.25
N GLU A 116 -14.79 -12.94 15.29
CA GLU A 116 -16.02 -12.21 15.60
C GLU A 116 -16.99 -12.15 14.39
N HIS A 117 -16.47 -12.26 13.15
CA HIS A 117 -17.24 -12.15 11.90
C HIS A 117 -16.98 -13.31 10.94
N PRO A 118 -17.28 -14.58 11.32
CA PRO A 118 -16.90 -15.77 10.54
C PRO A 118 -17.56 -15.85 9.17
N ASN A 119 -18.69 -15.17 8.98
CA ASN A 119 -19.43 -15.13 7.71
C ASN A 119 -18.97 -13.99 6.76
N VAL A 120 -18.01 -13.16 7.18
CA VAL A 120 -17.42 -12.12 6.32
C VAL A 120 -16.17 -12.68 5.65
N ALA A 121 -16.13 -12.66 4.32
CA ALA A 121 -14.94 -13.06 3.60
C ALA A 121 -13.85 -11.98 3.71
N VAL A 122 -12.66 -12.33 4.20
CA VAL A 122 -11.50 -11.43 4.23
C VAL A 122 -10.61 -11.74 3.03
N LEU A 123 -10.31 -10.71 2.24
CA LEU A 123 -9.38 -10.78 1.11
C LEU A 123 -8.19 -9.89 1.38
N LEU A 124 -7.01 -10.45 1.27
CA LEU A 124 -5.74 -9.77 1.52
C LEU A 124 -5.01 -9.53 0.21
N PHE A 125 -4.54 -8.30 -0.01
CA PHE A 125 -3.85 -7.88 -1.22
C PHE A 125 -2.53 -7.20 -0.84
N GLU A 126 -1.42 -7.86 -1.13
CA GLU A 126 -0.13 -7.21 -1.05
C GLU A 126 0.05 -6.27 -2.24
N MET A 127 0.23 -4.98 -1.98
CA MET A 127 0.31 -3.92 -2.99
C MET A 127 1.33 -2.86 -2.59
N LEU A 128 1.97 -2.25 -3.57
CA LEU A 128 2.74 -1.03 -3.34
C LEU A 128 1.80 0.13 -2.95
N ALA A 129 2.31 1.08 -2.17
CA ALA A 129 1.51 2.20 -1.68
C ALA A 129 0.81 2.98 -2.81
N ALA A 130 1.50 3.23 -3.93
CA ALA A 130 0.91 3.92 -5.09
C ALA A 130 -0.26 3.15 -5.75
N GLU A 131 -0.28 1.82 -5.64
CA GLU A 131 -1.36 0.98 -6.16
C GLU A 131 -2.55 0.95 -5.22
N GLN A 132 -2.31 1.10 -3.91
CA GLN A 132 -3.36 1.07 -2.89
C GLN A 132 -4.32 2.25 -3.01
N GLU A 133 -3.82 3.45 -3.35
CA GLU A 133 -4.66 4.63 -3.58
C GLU A 133 -5.72 4.35 -4.65
N ALA A 134 -5.28 3.94 -5.84
CA ALA A 134 -6.18 3.60 -6.93
C ALA A 134 -7.13 2.45 -6.54
N ALA A 135 -6.63 1.44 -5.82
CA ALA A 135 -7.44 0.30 -5.39
C ALA A 135 -8.54 0.69 -4.38
N LEU A 136 -8.25 1.66 -3.48
CA LEU A 136 -9.23 2.21 -2.55
C LEU A 136 -10.31 3.03 -3.27
N LEU A 137 -9.90 3.91 -4.17
CA LEU A 137 -10.81 4.75 -4.96
C LEU A 137 -11.69 3.93 -5.90
N ASP A 138 -11.11 2.91 -6.54
CA ASP A 138 -11.81 1.96 -7.42
C ASP A 138 -12.62 0.91 -6.65
N ARG A 139 -12.69 0.97 -5.31
CA ARG A 139 -13.40 0.02 -4.43
C ARG A 139 -12.93 -1.44 -4.55
N ARG A 140 -11.75 -1.69 -5.13
CA ARG A 140 -11.14 -3.03 -5.18
C ARG A 140 -10.68 -3.51 -3.81
N VAL A 141 -10.43 -2.57 -2.90
CA VAL A 141 -10.16 -2.82 -1.48
C VAL A 141 -10.93 -1.82 -0.63
N HIS A 142 -11.10 -2.12 0.64
CA HIS A 142 -11.81 -1.27 1.59
C HIS A 142 -10.88 -0.49 2.49
N VAL A 143 -9.78 -1.11 2.90
CA VAL A 143 -8.80 -0.60 3.86
C VAL A 143 -7.41 -0.85 3.32
N GLY A 144 -6.52 0.11 3.47
CA GLY A 144 -5.10 0.02 3.12
C GLY A 144 -4.20 0.24 4.35
N PHE A 145 -3.12 -0.52 4.44
CA PHE A 145 -2.05 -0.32 5.42
C PHE A 145 -0.76 0.03 4.70
N LEU A 146 -0.24 1.23 4.97
CA LEU A 146 0.92 1.76 4.26
C LEU A 146 1.72 2.76 5.11
N ARG A 147 2.87 3.17 4.59
CA ARG A 147 3.78 4.10 5.28
C ARG A 147 3.83 5.49 4.65
N SER A 148 3.29 5.64 3.44
CA SER A 148 3.16 6.91 2.74
C SER A 148 1.88 7.65 3.13
N THR A 149 1.77 8.90 2.71
CA THR A 149 0.55 9.70 2.76
C THR A 149 -0.02 9.82 1.36
N PHE A 150 -1.33 10.00 1.27
CA PHE A 150 -2.05 10.40 0.07
C PHE A 150 -2.65 11.79 0.28
N ASP A 151 -2.53 12.64 -0.69
CA ASP A 151 -3.24 13.94 -0.69
C ASP A 151 -4.50 13.78 -1.55
N HIS A 152 -5.53 13.13 -0.98
CA HIS A 152 -6.77 12.84 -1.70
C HIS A 152 -8.00 13.05 -0.82
N GLU A 153 -8.87 13.99 -1.21
CA GLU A 153 -10.05 14.43 -0.44
C GLU A 153 -11.06 13.30 -0.11
N GLN A 154 -11.07 12.21 -0.88
CA GLN A 154 -11.99 11.07 -0.67
C GLN A 154 -11.42 9.99 0.24
N LEU A 155 -10.19 10.15 0.73
CA LEU A 155 -9.53 9.18 1.61
C LEU A 155 -9.31 9.78 3.01
N VAL A 156 -9.43 8.93 4.00
CA VAL A 156 -9.09 9.23 5.40
C VAL A 156 -7.85 8.45 5.75
N GLU A 157 -6.88 9.13 6.33
CA GLU A 157 -5.65 8.55 6.84
C GLU A 157 -5.60 8.67 8.35
N GLU A 158 -5.27 7.59 9.04
CA GLU A 158 -5.02 7.59 10.47
C GLU A 158 -3.64 7.02 10.74
N LEU A 159 -2.83 7.75 11.53
CA LEU A 159 -1.59 7.20 12.06
C LEU A 159 -1.91 6.12 13.09
N LEU A 160 -1.40 4.93 12.88
CA LEU A 160 -1.56 3.83 13.84
C LEU A 160 -0.43 3.81 14.87
N TYR A 161 0.81 3.88 14.42
CA TYR A 161 2.00 3.93 15.27
C TYR A 161 3.23 4.34 14.46
N ASP A 162 4.25 4.81 15.17
CA ASP A 162 5.58 5.02 14.65
C ASP A 162 6.44 3.76 14.85
N ASP A 163 7.10 3.33 13.80
CA ASP A 163 7.92 2.11 13.76
C ASP A 163 9.39 2.53 13.60
N PRO A 164 10.21 2.45 14.66
CA PRO A 164 11.59 2.89 14.57
C PRO A 164 12.39 2.05 13.59
N VAL A 165 13.41 2.66 12.98
CA VAL A 165 14.34 1.96 12.07
C VAL A 165 15.45 1.32 12.90
N LEU A 166 15.71 0.03 12.62
CA LEU A 166 16.81 -0.75 13.15
C LEU A 166 17.80 -1.09 12.04
N VAL A 167 19.02 -1.40 12.41
CA VAL A 167 20.00 -2.02 11.49
C VAL A 167 19.94 -3.53 11.63
N ALA A 168 19.64 -4.23 10.55
CA ALA A 168 19.75 -5.69 10.48
C ALA A 168 21.16 -6.06 10.01
N VAL A 169 21.85 -6.84 10.81
CA VAL A 169 23.21 -7.31 10.57
C VAL A 169 23.29 -8.84 10.63
N PRO A 170 24.23 -9.50 9.96
CA PRO A 170 24.49 -10.91 10.19
C PRO A 170 24.75 -11.19 11.67
N SER A 171 24.25 -12.30 12.22
CA SER A 171 24.35 -12.58 13.66
C SER A 171 25.79 -12.79 14.16
N ASP A 172 26.72 -13.11 13.27
CA ASP A 172 28.17 -13.23 13.53
C ASP A 172 28.96 -11.96 13.19
N HIS A 173 28.29 -10.91 12.72
CA HIS A 173 28.94 -9.66 12.36
C HIS A 173 29.44 -8.89 13.61
N ARG A 174 30.57 -8.16 13.48
CA ARG A 174 31.16 -7.34 14.58
C ARG A 174 30.18 -6.35 15.22
N LEU A 175 29.19 -5.88 14.45
CA LEU A 175 28.17 -4.93 14.91
C LEU A 175 26.99 -5.61 15.63
N ALA A 176 26.84 -6.94 15.55
CA ALA A 176 25.71 -7.65 16.16
C ALA A 176 25.67 -7.57 17.70
N GLN A 177 26.82 -7.31 18.33
CA GLN A 177 26.94 -7.20 19.79
C GLN A 177 26.73 -5.76 20.31
N ARG A 178 26.44 -4.80 19.42
CA ARG A 178 26.19 -3.42 19.83
C ARG A 178 24.82 -3.29 20.48
N VAL A 179 24.74 -2.49 21.54
CA VAL A 179 23.48 -2.12 22.20
C VAL A 179 22.69 -1.15 21.32
N ALA A 180 23.40 -0.22 20.71
CA ALA A 180 22.91 0.72 19.70
C ALA A 180 24.07 1.19 18.82
N MET A 181 23.77 1.78 17.66
CA MET A 181 24.78 2.34 16.76
C MET A 181 24.30 3.63 16.10
N ARG A 182 25.25 4.40 15.59
CA ARG A 182 24.99 5.58 14.76
C ARG A 182 25.15 5.23 13.29
N ILE A 183 24.46 5.96 12.42
CA ILE A 183 24.57 5.75 10.96
C ILE A 183 26.03 5.83 10.49
N ALA A 184 26.87 6.66 11.14
CA ALA A 184 28.28 6.82 10.83
C ALA A 184 29.10 5.53 11.00
N GLU A 185 28.65 4.62 11.84
CA GLU A 185 29.35 3.33 12.07
C GLU A 185 29.11 2.33 10.92
N LEU A 186 28.21 2.66 9.98
CA LEU A 186 27.94 1.87 8.78
C LEU A 186 28.81 2.31 7.58
N ALA A 187 29.72 3.27 7.76
CA ALA A 187 30.62 3.69 6.70
C ALA A 187 31.52 2.52 6.24
N GLY A 188 31.55 2.27 4.93
CA GLY A 188 32.32 1.18 4.32
C GLY A 188 31.69 -0.20 4.49
N GLU A 189 30.51 -0.31 5.08
CA GLU A 189 29.77 -1.58 5.12
C GLU A 189 28.92 -1.74 3.86
N PRO A 190 28.87 -2.97 3.28
CA PRO A 190 27.99 -3.24 2.14
C PRO A 190 26.52 -3.17 2.55
N ILE A 191 25.74 -2.31 1.87
CA ILE A 191 24.32 -2.09 2.18
C ILE A 191 23.44 -2.81 1.17
N VAL A 192 22.46 -3.54 1.67
CA VAL A 192 21.34 -4.10 0.90
C VAL A 192 20.19 -3.13 0.98
N LEU A 193 19.89 -2.43 -0.09
CA LEU A 193 18.78 -1.48 -0.17
C LEU A 193 17.54 -2.20 -0.71
N TYR A 194 16.39 -2.03 -0.05
CA TYR A 194 15.11 -2.58 -0.54
C TYR A 194 14.07 -1.50 -0.80
N GLY A 195 13.01 -1.88 -1.55
CA GLY A 195 11.93 -0.96 -1.87
C GLY A 195 12.39 0.14 -2.81
N THR A 196 13.05 -0.19 -3.89
CA THR A 196 13.52 0.79 -4.89
C THR A 196 12.41 1.79 -5.22
N ARG A 197 12.66 3.10 -4.99
CA ARG A 197 11.69 4.20 -5.14
C ARG A 197 10.56 4.19 -4.09
N SER A 198 10.71 3.52 -2.96
CA SER A 198 9.80 3.59 -1.82
C SER A 198 10.19 4.70 -0.83
N ILE A 199 9.30 5.00 0.11
CA ILE A 199 9.60 5.92 1.23
C ILE A 199 10.72 5.36 2.09
N GLU A 200 10.74 4.05 2.32
CA GLU A 200 11.77 3.39 3.12
C GLU A 200 13.16 3.59 2.52
N SER A 201 13.31 3.34 1.20
CA SER A 201 14.61 3.54 0.54
C SER A 201 15.05 5.00 0.53
N GLY A 202 14.11 5.93 0.32
CA GLY A 202 14.36 7.37 0.38
C GLY A 202 14.81 7.81 1.78
N LEU A 203 14.17 7.32 2.83
CA LEU A 203 14.56 7.60 4.21
C LEU A 203 15.96 7.07 4.51
N VAL A 204 16.24 5.82 4.15
CA VAL A 204 17.57 5.20 4.36
C VAL A 204 18.67 6.02 3.68
N LEU A 205 18.49 6.39 2.40
CA LEU A 205 19.48 7.21 1.69
C LEU A 205 19.64 8.59 2.33
N SER A 206 18.54 9.23 2.75
CA SER A 206 18.60 10.54 3.42
C SER A 206 19.36 10.48 4.76
N MET A 207 19.27 9.37 5.50
CA MET A 207 20.01 9.16 6.73
C MET A 207 21.52 9.09 6.49
N PHE A 208 21.95 8.36 5.48
CA PHE A 208 23.36 8.29 5.08
C PHE A 208 23.89 9.67 4.67
N HIS A 209 23.17 10.38 3.80
CA HIS A 209 23.55 11.73 3.38
C HIS A 209 23.61 12.72 4.55
N SER A 210 22.63 12.67 5.46
CA SER A 210 22.62 13.54 6.67
C SER A 210 23.78 13.22 7.61
N GLY A 211 24.23 11.96 7.63
CA GLY A 211 25.44 11.52 8.35
C GLY A 211 26.74 11.85 7.64
N GLY A 212 26.70 12.48 6.45
CA GLY A 212 27.88 12.79 5.65
C GLY A 212 28.56 11.55 5.04
N ILE A 213 27.79 10.48 4.81
CA ILE A 213 28.30 9.19 4.34
C ILE A 213 27.61 8.84 3.01
N GLU A 214 28.39 8.37 2.06
CA GLU A 214 27.88 7.72 0.85
C GLU A 214 27.72 6.23 1.13
N PRO A 215 26.49 5.64 1.04
CA PRO A 215 26.30 4.22 1.29
C PRO A 215 26.90 3.37 0.17
N GLU A 216 27.65 2.33 0.52
CA GLU A 216 28.11 1.33 -0.43
C GLU A 216 26.99 0.33 -0.74
N VAL A 217 26.14 0.66 -1.72
CA VAL A 217 24.99 -0.17 -2.08
C VAL A 217 25.47 -1.40 -2.87
N ALA A 218 25.61 -2.54 -2.18
CA ALA A 218 26.03 -3.80 -2.77
C ALA A 218 24.88 -4.49 -3.53
N PHE A 219 23.64 -4.40 -3.03
CA PHE A 219 22.46 -5.00 -3.64
C PHE A 219 21.26 -4.08 -3.57
N GLN A 220 20.43 -4.12 -4.61
CA GLN A 220 19.11 -3.49 -4.63
C GLN A 220 18.03 -4.54 -4.89
N VAL A 221 17.05 -4.65 -3.98
CA VAL A 221 15.98 -5.63 -4.05
C VAL A 221 14.62 -4.97 -3.85
N GLN A 222 13.54 -5.65 -4.21
CA GLN A 222 12.19 -5.06 -4.10
C GLN A 222 11.60 -5.19 -2.69
N HIS A 223 11.88 -6.31 -2.00
CA HIS A 223 11.21 -6.66 -0.75
C HIS A 223 12.20 -6.75 0.41
N ALA A 224 11.77 -6.28 1.58
CA ALA A 224 12.55 -6.36 2.83
C ALA A 224 12.91 -7.81 3.20
N GLU A 225 12.03 -8.78 2.92
CA GLU A 225 12.29 -10.20 3.16
C GLU A 225 13.50 -10.70 2.38
N THR A 226 13.65 -10.28 1.12
CA THR A 226 14.82 -10.60 0.30
C THR A 226 16.08 -9.95 0.86
N ALA A 227 16.00 -8.68 1.28
CA ALA A 227 17.12 -7.99 1.90
C ALA A 227 17.58 -8.68 3.19
N LEU A 228 16.64 -9.04 4.06
CA LEU A 228 16.94 -9.77 5.29
C LEU A 228 17.49 -11.18 5.03
N GLY A 229 17.08 -11.82 3.94
CA GLY A 229 17.68 -13.08 3.48
C GLY A 229 19.14 -12.93 3.06
N LEU A 230 19.48 -11.84 2.35
CA LEU A 230 20.86 -11.52 1.97
C LEU A 230 21.72 -11.18 3.20
N VAL A 231 21.14 -10.45 4.18
CA VAL A 231 21.79 -10.20 5.47
C VAL A 231 22.10 -11.51 6.20
N ALA A 232 21.12 -12.43 6.29
CA ALA A 232 21.33 -13.76 6.90
C ALA A 232 22.42 -14.57 6.22
N ALA A 233 22.64 -14.34 4.92
CA ALA A 233 23.71 -14.97 4.13
C ALA A 233 25.07 -14.24 4.25
N GLY A 234 25.20 -13.19 5.07
CA GLY A 234 26.43 -12.42 5.24
C GLY A 234 26.78 -11.50 4.07
N MET A 235 25.82 -11.17 3.21
CA MET A 235 26.06 -10.40 1.97
C MET A 235 25.93 -8.88 2.15
N GLY A 236 25.76 -8.39 3.39
CA GLY A 236 25.68 -6.99 3.71
C GLY A 236 24.73 -6.72 4.87
N LEU A 237 24.47 -5.44 5.12
CA LEU A 237 23.58 -4.94 6.16
C LEU A 237 22.35 -4.29 5.52
N THR A 238 21.24 -4.21 6.25
CA THR A 238 20.08 -3.43 5.78
C THR A 238 19.47 -2.64 6.94
N LEU A 239 18.82 -1.52 6.62
CA LEU A 239 18.03 -0.76 7.58
C LEU A 239 16.56 -1.14 7.38
N ALA A 240 15.90 -1.58 8.43
CA ALA A 240 14.54 -2.08 8.36
C ALA A 240 13.72 -1.59 9.55
N ALA A 241 12.39 -1.52 9.38
CA ALA A 241 11.47 -1.18 10.45
C ALA A 241 11.55 -2.20 11.59
N ALA A 242 11.44 -1.75 12.83
CA ALA A 242 11.51 -2.60 14.02
C ALA A 242 10.47 -3.73 14.03
N SER A 243 9.35 -3.54 13.35
CA SER A 243 8.33 -4.58 13.17
C SER A 243 8.88 -5.90 12.61
N PHE A 244 9.93 -5.86 11.78
CA PHE A 244 10.58 -7.06 11.27
C PHE A 244 11.35 -7.85 12.32
N SER A 245 11.72 -7.22 13.44
CA SER A 245 12.43 -7.89 14.55
C SER A 245 11.50 -8.72 15.46
N HIS A 246 10.18 -8.56 15.34
CA HIS A 246 9.21 -9.27 16.20
C HIS A 246 9.13 -10.79 15.92
N ALA A 247 9.55 -11.22 14.74
CA ALA A 247 9.67 -12.62 14.41
C ALA A 247 11.16 -13.02 14.44
N PRO A 248 11.55 -14.01 15.26
CA PRO A 248 12.92 -14.53 15.28
C PRO A 248 13.38 -14.92 13.88
N ARG A 249 14.56 -14.48 13.49
CA ARG A 249 15.14 -14.79 12.18
C ARG A 249 16.56 -15.33 12.36
N THR A 250 16.75 -16.56 11.95
CA THR A 250 18.07 -17.21 12.01
C THR A 250 19.07 -16.43 11.14
N GLY A 251 20.25 -16.18 11.69
CA GLY A 251 21.34 -15.50 10.97
C GLY A 251 21.24 -13.99 10.90
N VAL A 252 20.21 -13.36 11.50
CA VAL A 252 20.04 -11.90 11.54
C VAL A 252 19.92 -11.41 12.99
N GLN A 253 20.69 -10.38 13.32
CA GLN A 253 20.55 -9.61 14.54
C GLN A 253 20.06 -8.19 14.19
N PHE A 254 19.09 -7.67 14.94
CA PHE A 254 18.62 -6.31 14.82
C PHE A 254 19.26 -5.44 15.91
N VAL A 255 19.89 -4.35 15.51
CA VAL A 255 20.55 -3.41 16.41
C VAL A 255 19.90 -2.04 16.32
N PRO A 256 19.51 -1.41 17.44
CA PRO A 256 18.95 -0.07 17.45
C PRO A 256 19.88 0.96 16.79
N LEU A 257 19.26 1.90 16.05
CA LEU A 257 19.96 3.05 15.47
C LEU A 257 19.68 4.29 16.33
N GLU A 258 20.68 5.12 16.59
CA GLU A 258 20.56 6.35 17.38
C GLU A 258 21.16 7.56 16.65
N PRO A 259 20.37 8.61 16.41
CA PRO A 259 18.91 8.69 16.63
C PRO A 259 18.16 7.76 15.70
N ALA A 260 17.08 7.13 16.19
CA ALA A 260 16.24 6.26 15.38
C ALA A 260 15.17 7.10 14.65
N PRO A 261 15.21 7.23 13.33
CA PRO A 261 14.07 7.75 12.60
C PRO A 261 12.92 6.74 12.65
N CYS A 262 11.70 7.24 12.56
CA CYS A 262 10.52 6.41 12.58
C CYS A 262 9.89 6.33 11.19
N LEU A 263 9.37 5.15 10.86
CA LEU A 263 8.54 4.89 9.70
C LEU A 263 7.07 4.80 10.16
N PRO A 264 6.24 5.81 9.91
CA PRO A 264 4.85 5.78 10.35
C PRO A 264 4.09 4.65 9.65
N MET A 265 3.30 3.88 10.39
CA MET A 265 2.30 2.96 9.84
C MET A 265 0.95 3.63 9.89
N ARG A 266 0.28 3.69 8.77
CA ARG A 266 -1.03 4.32 8.60
C ARG A 266 -2.07 3.31 8.15
N ILE A 267 -3.33 3.58 8.52
CA ILE A 267 -4.49 2.95 7.94
C ILE A 267 -5.21 3.97 7.07
N VAL A 268 -5.61 3.55 5.89
CA VAL A 268 -6.31 4.41 4.91
C VAL A 268 -7.60 3.73 4.46
N TYR A 269 -8.66 4.51 4.36
CA TYR A 269 -9.97 4.06 3.90
C TYR A 269 -10.77 5.23 3.31
N ARG A 270 -11.90 4.96 2.64
CA ARG A 270 -12.73 6.02 2.04
C ARG A 270 -13.43 6.87 3.08
N LEU A 271 -13.51 8.18 2.86
CA LEU A 271 -14.13 9.16 3.76
C LEU A 271 -15.59 8.82 4.13
N HIS A 272 -16.36 8.28 3.19
CA HIS A 272 -17.76 7.93 3.43
C HIS A 272 -18.00 6.43 3.45
N GLU A 273 -17.09 5.67 4.10
CA GLU A 273 -17.24 4.24 4.25
C GLU A 273 -18.46 3.90 5.12
N ARG A 274 -19.34 3.03 4.61
CA ARG A 274 -20.61 2.64 5.28
C ARG A 274 -20.74 1.13 5.49
N SER A 275 -19.81 0.34 5.01
CA SER A 275 -19.84 -1.11 5.19
C SER A 275 -19.71 -1.47 6.66
N PRO A 276 -20.71 -2.17 7.26
CA PRO A 276 -20.62 -2.59 8.66
C PRO A 276 -19.38 -3.43 8.95
N ALA A 277 -18.97 -4.28 8.01
CA ALA A 277 -17.77 -5.10 8.11
C ALA A 277 -16.50 -4.26 8.20
N VAL A 278 -16.39 -3.20 7.37
CA VAL A 278 -15.25 -2.30 7.37
C VAL A 278 -15.20 -1.49 8.66
N LEU A 279 -16.33 -0.93 9.10
CA LEU A 279 -16.40 -0.16 10.34
C LEU A 279 -16.05 -1.00 11.58
N ALA A 280 -16.51 -2.25 11.62
CA ALA A 280 -16.14 -3.21 12.67
C ALA A 280 -14.64 -3.50 12.66
N PHE A 281 -14.04 -3.71 11.48
CA PHE A 281 -12.61 -3.96 11.35
C PHE A 281 -11.77 -2.74 11.78
N LEU A 282 -12.13 -1.53 11.35
CA LEU A 282 -11.46 -0.30 11.77
C LEU A 282 -11.47 -0.13 13.29
N LYS A 283 -12.61 -0.43 13.94
CA LYS A 283 -12.71 -0.42 15.41
C LYS A 283 -11.74 -1.40 16.05
N ILE A 284 -11.70 -2.66 15.56
CA ILE A 284 -10.81 -3.70 16.07
C ILE A 284 -9.34 -3.27 15.91
N VAL A 285 -8.95 -2.71 14.75
CA VAL A 285 -7.57 -2.25 14.51
C VAL A 285 -7.18 -1.20 15.54
N ARG A 286 -8.02 -0.18 15.78
CA ARG A 286 -7.74 0.89 16.77
C ARG A 286 -7.57 0.32 18.17
N GLU A 287 -8.40 -0.64 18.57
CA GLU A 287 -8.31 -1.31 19.87
C GLU A 287 -7.02 -2.13 20.03
N GLU A 288 -6.61 -2.88 19.00
CA GLU A 288 -5.36 -3.66 19.03
C GLU A 288 -4.10 -2.76 19.06
N VAL A 289 -4.13 -1.65 18.34
CA VAL A 289 -3.05 -0.62 18.39
C VAL A 289 -2.96 -0.02 19.79
N SER A 290 -4.09 0.37 20.40
CA SER A 290 -4.12 0.96 21.74
C SER A 290 -3.61 -0.01 22.82
N LYS A 291 -3.94 -1.30 22.74
CA LYS A 291 -3.41 -2.34 23.66
C LYS A 291 -1.89 -2.43 23.58
N ARG A 292 -1.32 -2.34 22.37
CA ARG A 292 0.12 -2.43 22.16
C ARG A 292 0.84 -1.20 22.73
N ALA A 293 0.31 0.00 22.49
CA ALA A 293 0.89 1.24 23.05
C ALA A 293 0.94 1.19 24.58
N GLY A 294 -0.12 0.67 25.23
CA GLY A 294 -0.15 0.47 26.66
C GLY A 294 0.83 -0.60 27.19
N ALA A 295 1.10 -1.63 26.41
CA ALA A 295 2.08 -2.67 26.77
C ALA A 295 3.52 -2.16 26.64
N SER A 296 3.84 -1.40 25.60
CA SER A 296 5.18 -0.78 25.40
C SER A 296 5.51 0.24 26.50
N ALA A 297 4.53 1.01 26.95
CA ALA A 297 4.71 1.97 28.04
C ALA A 297 5.00 1.30 29.41
N ARG A 298 4.52 0.06 29.63
CA ARG A 298 4.80 -0.69 30.88
C ARG A 298 6.20 -1.28 30.90
N ILE A 299 6.69 -1.79 29.76
CA ILE A 299 8.04 -2.37 29.65
C ILE A 299 9.13 -1.28 29.81
N GLY A 300 8.88 -0.06 29.31
CA GLY A 300 9.80 1.08 29.50
C GLY A 300 9.92 1.57 30.93
N ASN A 301 8.93 1.29 31.78
CA ASN A 301 8.93 1.73 33.18
C ASN A 301 9.51 0.67 34.17
N GLU A 302 9.59 -0.61 33.75
CA GLU A 302 10.20 -1.68 34.55
C GLU A 302 11.72 -1.81 34.35
N GLY A 303 12.28 -1.19 33.32
CA GLY A 303 13.73 -1.13 33.06
C GLY A 303 14.45 0.07 33.66
N ALA A 304 13.73 0.94 34.42
CA ALA A 304 14.26 2.16 35.03
C ALA A 304 14.33 2.10 36.60
N LEU A 305 14.31 0.91 37.18
CA LEU A 305 14.51 0.69 38.61
C LEU A 305 15.79 -0.09 38.90
#